data_0abf5000470c6dcb58a40bed2f4ec3fb
#
_entry.id   0abf5000470c6dcb58a40bed2f4ec3fb
#
_cell.length_a   1.000
_cell.length_b   1.000
_cell.length_c   1.000
_cell.angle_alpha   90.00
_cell.angle_beta   90.00
_cell.angle_gamma   90.00
#
_symmetry.space_group_name_H-M   'P 1'
#
loop_
_entity.id
_entity.type
_entity.pdbx_description
1 polymer ?
#
loop_
_entity_poly.entity_id
_entity_poly.type
_entity_poly.pdbx_seq_one_letter_code
_entity_poly.pdbx_strand_id
1 'polypeptide(L)'
;MTGCNKTQLYLTTIAVILLTASQAAEAHFKNLCAQTAYPRLCWPIVKGPNPRRATHSTIRALETKTKLAIAQAARYKNGNQQVAICYATLKDAAFNLGKARRSIRKRNVLSLKMFLAAAVSDYGVCVNGFIDSRQVHTIQNAADKLRKMGSNCLLLATLIR
;
A
#
# COMPACT_ATOMS: atom_id res chain seq x y z
N MET A 1 32.54 -4.83 -47.45
CA MET A 1 32.96 -5.85 -46.47
C MET A 1 32.72 -5.29 -45.08
N THR A 2 31.67 -5.73 -44.48
CA THR A 2 31.03 -5.15 -43.29
C THR A 2 31.69 -5.69 -42.01
N GLY A 3 32.59 -4.89 -41.45
CA GLY A 3 33.06 -5.12 -40.09
C GLY A 3 31.93 -4.89 -39.10
N CYS A 4 31.22 -5.97 -38.75
CA CYS A 4 30.25 -5.92 -37.65
C CYS A 4 31.02 -5.58 -36.38
N ASN A 5 30.91 -4.33 -35.94
CA ASN A 5 31.63 -3.80 -34.79
C ASN A 5 31.18 -4.56 -33.51
N LYS A 6 32.09 -5.35 -32.94
CA LYS A 6 31.84 -6.14 -31.72
C LYS A 6 31.18 -5.30 -30.62
N THR A 7 31.51 -4.02 -30.50
CA THR A 7 30.95 -3.05 -29.58
C THR A 7 29.45 -2.85 -29.84
N GLN A 8 29.02 -2.80 -31.10
CA GLN A 8 27.61 -2.62 -31.45
C GLN A 8 26.79 -3.86 -31.15
N LEU A 9 27.36 -5.05 -31.29
CA LEU A 9 26.75 -6.31 -30.93
C LEU A 9 26.57 -6.42 -29.42
N TYR A 10 27.56 -6.01 -28.61
CA TYR A 10 27.44 -5.96 -27.14
C TYR A 10 26.37 -4.98 -26.67
N LEU A 11 26.29 -3.79 -27.26
CA LEU A 11 25.29 -2.80 -26.90
C LEU A 11 23.85 -3.27 -27.20
N THR A 12 23.67 -3.93 -28.35
CA THR A 12 22.34 -4.48 -28.70
C THR A 12 21.94 -5.65 -27.81
N THR A 13 22.86 -6.53 -27.46
CA THR A 13 22.56 -7.64 -26.51
C THR A 13 22.21 -7.14 -25.11
N ILE A 14 22.95 -6.14 -24.60
CA ILE A 14 22.64 -5.52 -23.29
C ILE A 14 21.27 -4.85 -23.32
N ALA A 15 20.94 -4.12 -24.38
CA ALA A 15 19.64 -3.47 -24.53
C ALA A 15 18.48 -4.49 -24.54
N VAL A 16 18.63 -5.59 -25.26
CA VAL A 16 17.63 -6.68 -25.28
C VAL A 16 17.46 -7.33 -23.92
N ILE A 17 18.56 -7.61 -23.20
CA ILE A 17 18.50 -8.20 -21.85
C ILE A 17 17.79 -7.25 -20.87
N LEU A 18 18.06 -5.94 -20.94
CA LEU A 18 17.41 -4.95 -20.08
C LEU A 18 15.91 -4.84 -20.37
N LEU A 19 15.51 -4.88 -21.65
CA LEU A 19 14.11 -4.84 -22.05
C LEU A 19 13.34 -6.09 -21.59
N THR A 20 13.91 -7.27 -21.75
CA THR A 20 13.26 -8.52 -21.33
C THR A 20 13.14 -8.62 -19.81
N ALA A 21 14.15 -8.16 -19.06
CA ALA A 21 14.11 -8.10 -17.59
C ALA A 21 13.04 -7.12 -17.08
N SER A 22 12.86 -5.98 -17.76
CA SER A 22 11.81 -5.01 -17.46
C SER A 22 10.42 -5.60 -17.67
N GLN A 23 10.17 -6.27 -18.79
CA GLN A 23 8.88 -6.89 -19.10
C GLN A 23 8.54 -8.03 -18.12
N ALA A 24 9.51 -8.85 -17.74
CA ALA A 24 9.31 -9.92 -16.76
C ALA A 24 8.96 -9.35 -15.37
N ALA A 25 9.60 -8.25 -14.98
CA ALA A 25 9.29 -7.56 -13.73
C ALA A 25 7.86 -7.00 -13.74
N GLU A 26 7.42 -6.36 -14.81
CA GLU A 26 6.05 -5.83 -14.96
C GLU A 26 5.00 -6.94 -14.93
N ALA A 27 5.23 -8.06 -15.60
CA ALA A 27 4.32 -9.20 -15.59
C ALA A 27 4.16 -9.77 -14.16
N HIS A 28 5.23 -9.85 -13.40
CA HIS A 28 5.21 -10.32 -12.02
C HIS A 28 4.45 -9.36 -11.08
N PHE A 29 4.56 -8.05 -11.30
CA PHE A 29 3.78 -7.05 -10.58
C PHE A 29 2.29 -7.19 -10.81
N LYS A 30 1.89 -7.31 -12.08
CA LYS A 30 0.48 -7.49 -12.46
C LYS A 30 -0.08 -8.73 -11.79
N ASN A 31 0.70 -9.80 -11.68
CA ASN A 31 0.28 -11.03 -11.03
C ASN A 31 0.06 -10.86 -9.51
N LEU A 32 0.95 -10.14 -8.78
CA LEU A 32 0.77 -9.88 -7.35
C LEU A 32 -0.50 -9.08 -7.05
N CYS A 33 -0.74 -8.01 -7.81
CA CYS A 33 -1.92 -7.17 -7.62
C CYS A 33 -3.22 -7.85 -8.09
N ALA A 34 -3.17 -8.73 -9.11
CA ALA A 34 -4.34 -9.47 -9.57
C ALA A 34 -4.92 -10.39 -8.48
N GLN A 35 -4.09 -10.85 -7.54
CA GLN A 35 -4.53 -11.67 -6.41
C GLN A 35 -5.19 -10.85 -5.28
N THR A 36 -5.11 -9.51 -5.33
CA THR A 36 -5.68 -8.65 -4.28
C THR A 36 -7.16 -8.36 -4.53
N ALA A 37 -7.91 -8.07 -3.45
CA ALA A 37 -9.34 -7.74 -3.56
C ALA A 37 -9.60 -6.43 -4.34
N TYR A 38 -8.63 -5.52 -4.37
CA TYR A 38 -8.74 -4.21 -5.03
C TYR A 38 -7.54 -3.95 -5.96
N PRO A 39 -7.41 -4.66 -7.09
CA PRO A 39 -6.25 -4.59 -7.98
C PRO A 39 -5.93 -3.17 -8.46
N ARG A 40 -6.97 -2.40 -8.79
CA ARG A 40 -6.83 -1.00 -9.27
C ARG A 40 -6.16 -0.07 -8.25
N LEU A 41 -6.28 -0.36 -6.94
CA LEU A 41 -5.61 0.39 -5.88
C LEU A 41 -4.19 -0.13 -5.60
N CYS A 42 -3.88 -1.33 -6.05
CA CYS A 42 -2.59 -1.99 -5.85
C CYS A 42 -1.56 -1.51 -6.89
N TRP A 43 -1.89 -1.54 -8.17
CA TRP A 43 -0.97 -1.28 -9.27
C TRP A 43 -0.15 0.02 -9.15
N PRO A 44 -0.74 1.19 -8.79
CA PRO A 44 0.02 2.44 -8.77
C PRO A 44 1.00 2.56 -7.60
N ILE A 45 0.89 1.70 -6.59
CA ILE A 45 1.65 1.81 -5.34
C ILE A 45 2.65 0.68 -5.10
N VAL A 46 2.42 -0.49 -5.72
CA VAL A 46 3.32 -1.63 -5.60
C VAL A 46 4.60 -1.38 -6.39
N LYS A 47 5.74 -1.59 -5.73
CA LYS A 47 7.07 -1.50 -6.35
C LYS A 47 7.89 -2.74 -5.99
N GLY A 48 8.55 -3.31 -7.00
CA GLY A 48 9.44 -4.45 -6.86
C GLY A 48 8.76 -5.81 -7.10
N PRO A 49 9.49 -6.78 -7.64
CA PRO A 49 8.94 -8.02 -8.20
C PRO A 49 8.58 -9.07 -7.15
N ASN A 50 8.91 -8.87 -5.89
CA ASN A 50 8.65 -9.85 -4.84
C ASN A 50 7.66 -9.32 -3.78
N PRO A 51 6.93 -10.22 -3.09
CA PRO A 51 5.91 -9.85 -2.12
C PRO A 51 6.42 -8.92 -1.01
N ARG A 52 7.66 -9.11 -0.55
CA ARG A 52 8.24 -8.28 0.51
C ARG A 52 8.44 -6.83 0.07
N ARG A 53 8.98 -6.59 -1.14
CA ARG A 53 9.16 -5.24 -1.69
C ARG A 53 7.80 -4.61 -1.98
N ALA A 54 6.86 -5.37 -2.54
CA ALA A 54 5.48 -4.96 -2.79
C ALA A 54 4.79 -4.51 -1.49
N THR A 55 4.84 -5.34 -0.43
CA THR A 55 4.29 -4.99 0.88
C THR A 55 4.96 -3.74 1.46
N HIS A 56 6.30 -3.64 1.40
CA HIS A 56 7.01 -2.48 1.92
C HIS A 56 6.62 -1.18 1.22
N SER A 57 6.52 -1.18 -0.12
CA SER A 57 6.09 0.00 -0.88
C SER A 57 4.65 0.39 -0.55
N THR A 58 3.76 -0.58 -0.37
CA THR A 58 2.36 -0.35 0.01
C THR A 58 2.25 0.24 1.41
N ILE A 59 3.02 -0.25 2.39
CA ILE A 59 3.07 0.34 3.74
C ILE A 59 3.47 1.82 3.66
N ARG A 60 4.49 2.16 2.90
CA ARG A 60 4.92 3.56 2.74
C ARG A 60 3.84 4.44 2.11
N ALA A 61 3.15 3.93 1.10
CA ALA A 61 2.03 4.64 0.48
C ALA A 61 0.87 4.84 1.47
N LEU A 62 0.55 3.82 2.27
CA LEU A 62 -0.44 3.92 3.34
C LEU A 62 -0.04 4.95 4.39
N GLU A 63 1.20 4.93 4.90
CA GLU A 63 1.69 5.91 5.88
C GLU A 63 1.52 7.35 5.37
N THR A 64 1.88 7.62 4.12
CA THR A 64 1.76 8.95 3.52
C THR A 64 0.29 9.38 3.40
N LYS A 65 -0.56 8.50 2.87
CA LYS A 65 -1.99 8.83 2.66
C LYS A 65 -2.74 8.92 3.99
N THR A 66 -2.39 8.13 5.00
CA THR A 66 -2.97 8.22 6.35
C THR A 66 -2.62 9.55 7.01
N LYS A 67 -1.38 10.03 6.88
CA LYS A 67 -0.99 11.37 7.38
C LYS A 67 -1.82 12.47 6.74
N LEU A 68 -2.10 12.40 5.44
CA LEU A 68 -2.97 13.37 4.76
C LEU A 68 -4.40 13.30 5.28
N ALA A 69 -4.95 12.10 5.48
CA ALA A 69 -6.28 11.92 6.05
C ALA A 69 -6.37 12.45 7.50
N ILE A 70 -5.34 12.24 8.33
CA ILE A 70 -5.24 12.81 9.68
C ILE A 70 -5.26 14.34 9.62
N ALA A 71 -4.47 14.95 8.75
CA ALA A 71 -4.42 16.42 8.60
C ALA A 71 -5.77 16.97 8.13
N GLN A 72 -6.48 16.25 7.26
CA GLN A 72 -7.82 16.63 6.84
C GLN A 72 -8.84 16.51 7.99
N ALA A 73 -8.84 15.39 8.73
CA ALA A 73 -9.73 15.17 9.86
C ALA A 73 -9.49 16.19 10.99
N ALA A 74 -8.25 16.60 11.22
CA ALA A 74 -7.89 17.58 12.24
C ALA A 74 -8.61 18.92 12.09
N ARG A 75 -8.97 19.31 10.87
CA ARG A 75 -9.65 20.58 10.56
C ARG A 75 -11.12 20.59 11.01
N TYR A 76 -11.76 19.43 11.11
CA TYR A 76 -13.21 19.30 11.31
C TYR A 76 -13.58 18.55 12.61
N LYS A 77 -12.60 18.01 13.35
CA LYS A 77 -12.84 17.17 14.53
C LYS A 77 -13.61 17.86 15.66
N ASN A 78 -13.47 19.19 15.81
CA ASN A 78 -14.10 19.92 16.90
C ASN A 78 -15.60 20.22 16.63
N GLY A 79 -16.05 20.11 15.38
CA GLY A 79 -17.44 20.36 14.99
C GLY A 79 -18.25 19.11 14.69
N ASN A 80 -17.62 17.93 14.69
CA ASN A 80 -18.28 16.69 14.34
C ASN A 80 -17.67 15.50 15.08
N GLN A 81 -18.47 14.86 15.93
CA GLN A 81 -18.05 13.73 16.77
C GLN A 81 -17.51 12.54 15.94
N GLN A 82 -18.13 12.23 14.79
CA GLN A 82 -17.65 11.13 13.95
C GLN A 82 -16.30 11.45 13.32
N VAL A 83 -16.07 12.71 12.96
CA VAL A 83 -14.75 13.17 12.49
C VAL A 83 -13.72 13.09 13.62
N ALA A 84 -14.09 13.40 14.87
CA ALA A 84 -13.20 13.28 16.01
C ALA A 84 -12.78 11.82 16.27
N ILE A 85 -13.72 10.88 16.21
CA ILE A 85 -13.45 9.44 16.31
C ILE A 85 -12.52 9.00 15.16
N CYS A 86 -12.84 9.39 13.94
CA CYS A 86 -12.05 9.09 12.75
C CYS A 86 -10.62 9.65 12.84
N TYR A 87 -10.46 10.88 13.38
CA TYR A 87 -9.15 11.47 13.64
C TYR A 87 -8.32 10.61 14.61
N ALA A 88 -8.93 10.13 15.70
CA ALA A 88 -8.27 9.26 16.68
C ALA A 88 -7.85 7.93 16.05
N THR A 89 -8.79 7.23 15.39
CA THR A 89 -8.51 5.91 14.79
C THR A 89 -7.53 5.98 13.62
N LEU A 90 -7.52 7.07 12.83
CA LEU A 90 -6.49 7.31 11.82
C LEU A 90 -5.08 7.47 12.43
N LYS A 91 -4.97 8.06 13.63
CA LYS A 91 -3.69 8.14 14.36
C LYS A 91 -3.24 6.75 14.82
N ASP A 92 -4.17 5.92 15.31
CA ASP A 92 -3.87 4.55 15.71
C ASP A 92 -3.44 3.70 14.50
N ALA A 93 -4.12 3.86 13.37
CA ALA A 93 -3.70 3.25 12.11
C ALA A 93 -2.27 3.67 11.71
N ALA A 94 -1.93 4.96 11.83
CA ALA A 94 -0.58 5.44 11.52
C ALA A 94 0.48 4.84 12.46
N PHE A 95 0.16 4.69 13.74
CA PHE A 95 1.03 4.03 14.71
C PHE A 95 1.24 2.55 14.36
N ASN A 96 0.16 1.84 14.03
CA ASN A 96 0.21 0.43 13.63
C ASN A 96 0.99 0.24 12.31
N LEU A 97 0.84 1.12 11.32
CA LEU A 97 1.67 1.11 10.10
C LEU A 97 3.15 1.31 10.41
N GLY A 98 3.48 2.20 11.33
CA GLY A 98 4.87 2.39 11.80
C GLY A 98 5.46 1.12 12.42
N LYS A 99 4.66 0.36 13.19
CA LYS A 99 5.04 -0.96 13.72
C LYS A 99 5.17 -2.00 12.61
N ALA A 100 4.23 -2.06 11.67
CA ALA A 100 4.29 -2.95 10.51
C ALA A 100 5.57 -2.70 9.67
N ARG A 101 5.94 -1.43 9.45
CA ARG A 101 7.18 -1.06 8.76
C ARG A 101 8.45 -1.51 9.50
N ARG A 102 8.45 -1.49 10.83
CA ARG A 102 9.56 -2.04 11.63
C ARG A 102 9.61 -3.57 11.52
N SER A 103 8.45 -4.22 11.58
CA SER A 103 8.34 -5.69 11.51
C SER A 103 8.84 -6.25 10.18
N ILE A 104 8.49 -5.62 9.05
CA ILE A 104 8.96 -6.07 7.73
C ILE A 104 10.48 -5.95 7.60
N ARG A 105 11.10 -4.90 8.19
CA ARG A 105 12.56 -4.75 8.22
C ARG A 105 13.23 -5.83 9.07
N LYS A 106 12.63 -6.17 10.21
CA LYS A 106 13.11 -7.22 11.13
C LYS A 106 12.78 -8.64 10.66
N ARG A 107 12.16 -8.81 9.48
CA ARG A 107 11.70 -10.09 8.93
C ARG A 107 10.67 -10.83 9.82
N ASN A 108 10.01 -10.14 10.72
CA ASN A 108 8.96 -10.69 11.57
C ASN A 108 7.60 -10.59 10.85
N VAL A 109 7.28 -11.63 10.08
CA VAL A 109 6.07 -11.68 9.25
C VAL A 109 4.80 -11.77 10.11
N LEU A 110 4.85 -12.46 11.25
CA LEU A 110 3.70 -12.56 12.16
C LEU A 110 3.31 -11.19 12.70
N SER A 111 4.26 -10.47 13.30
CA SER A 111 4.01 -9.11 13.81
C SER A 111 3.62 -8.13 12.68
N LEU A 112 4.19 -8.30 11.48
CA LEU A 112 3.81 -7.51 10.31
C LEU A 112 2.31 -7.65 10.01
N LYS A 113 1.82 -8.88 9.91
CA LYS A 113 0.40 -9.17 9.62
C LYS A 113 -0.52 -8.65 10.73
N MET A 114 -0.13 -8.82 12.00
CA MET A 114 -0.90 -8.30 13.14
C MET A 114 -1.09 -6.79 13.07
N PHE A 115 0.01 -6.03 12.86
CA PHE A 115 -0.07 -4.57 12.80
C PHE A 115 -0.78 -4.06 11.55
N LEU A 116 -0.68 -4.76 10.42
CA LEU A 116 -1.46 -4.43 9.22
C LEU A 116 -2.96 -4.68 9.45
N ALA A 117 -3.33 -5.79 10.07
CA ALA A 117 -4.72 -6.08 10.41
C ALA A 117 -5.30 -5.04 11.37
N ALA A 118 -4.54 -4.63 12.40
CA ALA A 118 -4.95 -3.56 13.32
C ALA A 118 -5.20 -2.25 12.56
N ALA A 119 -4.29 -1.82 11.66
CA ALA A 119 -4.49 -0.62 10.87
C ALA A 119 -5.74 -0.70 9.96
N VAL A 120 -6.03 -1.87 9.38
CA VAL A 120 -7.26 -2.08 8.57
C VAL A 120 -8.51 -1.96 9.44
N SER A 121 -8.47 -2.49 10.67
CA SER A 121 -9.56 -2.37 11.64
C SER A 121 -9.79 -0.90 12.03
N ASP A 122 -8.73 -0.15 12.31
CA ASP A 122 -8.80 1.27 12.67
C ASP A 122 -9.47 2.10 11.56
N TYR A 123 -9.15 1.84 10.29
CA TYR A 123 -9.86 2.45 9.16
C TYR A 123 -11.33 2.02 9.10
N GLY A 124 -11.63 0.78 9.45
CA GLY A 124 -13.00 0.25 9.51
C GLY A 124 -13.85 0.99 10.54
N VAL A 125 -13.33 1.25 11.73
CA VAL A 125 -14.01 2.04 12.78
C VAL A 125 -14.37 3.43 12.27
N CYS A 126 -13.43 4.12 11.58
CA CYS A 126 -13.72 5.41 10.99
C CYS A 126 -14.86 5.35 9.96
N VAL A 127 -14.84 4.35 9.06
CA VAL A 127 -15.87 4.21 8.00
C VAL A 127 -17.23 3.90 8.60
N ASN A 128 -17.30 2.94 9.52
CA ASN A 128 -18.56 2.47 10.11
C ASN A 128 -19.24 3.57 10.93
N GLY A 129 -18.48 4.37 11.69
CA GLY A 129 -19.06 5.47 12.47
C GLY A 129 -19.86 6.47 11.61
N PHE A 130 -19.46 6.72 10.37
CA PHE A 130 -20.23 7.57 9.45
C PHE A 130 -21.46 6.86 8.89
N ILE A 131 -21.39 5.56 8.62
CA ILE A 131 -22.54 4.76 8.16
C ILE A 131 -23.61 4.73 9.27
N ASP A 132 -23.21 4.43 10.49
CA ASP A 132 -24.11 4.34 11.65
C ASP A 132 -24.79 5.68 11.94
N SER A 133 -24.08 6.80 11.78
CA SER A 133 -24.62 8.15 11.95
C SER A 133 -25.42 8.67 10.74
N ARG A 134 -25.48 7.90 9.65
CA ARG A 134 -26.07 8.30 8.36
C ARG A 134 -25.50 9.60 7.80
N GLN A 135 -24.25 9.92 8.14
CA GLN A 135 -23.54 11.08 7.64
C GLN A 135 -22.64 10.69 6.47
N VAL A 136 -22.58 11.52 5.46
CA VAL A 136 -21.63 11.38 4.35
C VAL A 136 -20.52 12.42 4.50
N HIS A 137 -19.29 12.00 4.58
CA HIS A 137 -18.16 12.89 4.74
C HIS A 137 -16.97 12.50 3.84
N THR A 138 -16.23 13.49 3.34
CA THR A 138 -15.04 13.26 2.51
C THR A 138 -13.98 12.42 3.21
N ILE A 139 -13.90 12.51 4.56
CA ILE A 139 -12.99 11.73 5.39
C ILE A 139 -13.39 10.25 5.40
N GLN A 140 -14.69 9.93 5.39
CA GLN A 140 -15.17 8.56 5.26
C GLN A 140 -14.66 7.90 3.97
N ASN A 141 -14.76 8.60 2.83
CA ASN A 141 -14.29 8.09 1.55
C ASN A 141 -12.76 7.89 1.54
N ALA A 142 -12.02 8.79 2.18
CA ALA A 142 -10.57 8.66 2.34
C ALA A 142 -10.22 7.43 3.20
N ALA A 143 -10.91 7.23 4.32
CA ALA A 143 -10.72 6.09 5.22
C ALA A 143 -11.10 4.75 4.55
N ASP A 144 -12.19 4.70 3.78
CA ASP A 144 -12.58 3.50 3.04
C ASP A 144 -11.53 3.12 1.97
N LYS A 145 -11.01 4.12 1.26
CA LYS A 145 -9.91 3.89 0.32
C LYS A 145 -8.65 3.36 1.03
N LEU A 146 -8.32 3.91 2.20
CA LEU A 146 -7.19 3.43 3.02
C LEU A 146 -7.43 2.00 3.52
N ARG A 147 -8.65 1.67 3.97
CA ARG A 147 -9.05 0.33 4.38
C ARG A 147 -8.85 -0.68 3.24
N LYS A 148 -9.32 -0.37 2.04
CA LYS A 148 -9.15 -1.20 0.84
C LYS A 148 -7.67 -1.39 0.46
N MET A 149 -6.87 -0.32 0.53
CA MET A 149 -5.42 -0.40 0.31
C MET A 149 -4.72 -1.22 1.39
N GLY A 150 -5.15 -1.09 2.65
CA GLY A 150 -4.67 -1.88 3.79
C GLY A 150 -4.94 -3.37 3.63
N SER A 151 -6.15 -3.73 3.18
CA SER A 151 -6.52 -5.12 2.87
C SER A 151 -5.63 -5.72 1.78
N ASN A 152 -5.35 -4.97 0.71
CA ASN A 152 -4.40 -5.41 -0.31
C ASN A 152 -2.99 -5.62 0.28
N CYS A 153 -2.53 -4.69 1.15
CA CYS A 153 -1.22 -4.79 1.81
C CYS A 153 -1.12 -6.02 2.71
N LEU A 154 -2.18 -6.32 3.45
CA LEU A 154 -2.26 -7.50 4.32
C LEU A 154 -2.18 -8.79 3.49
N LEU A 155 -2.89 -8.88 2.35
CA LEU A 155 -2.80 -10.02 1.46
C LEU A 155 -1.38 -10.17 0.89
N LEU A 156 -0.75 -9.08 0.43
CA LEU A 156 0.64 -9.14 -0.04
C LEU A 156 1.60 -9.63 1.06
N ALA A 157 1.34 -9.28 2.32
CA ALA A 157 2.12 -9.76 3.46
C ALA A 157 1.96 -11.26 3.71
N THR A 158 0.82 -11.88 3.36
CA THR A 158 0.63 -13.33 3.46
C THR A 158 1.46 -14.12 2.45
N LEU A 159 1.84 -13.49 1.34
CA LEU A 159 2.68 -14.10 0.30
C LEU A 159 4.18 -14.08 0.64
N ILE A 160 4.58 -13.43 1.75
CA ILE A 160 5.98 -13.41 2.21
C ILE A 160 6.28 -14.76 2.89
N ARG A 161 7.22 -15.48 2.32
CA ARG A 161 7.80 -16.71 2.87
C ARG A 161 9.06 -16.40 3.67
#